data_52a2fc68d8a97f5a8c370042cda57100
#
_entry.id   52a2fc68d8a97f5a8c370042cda57100
#
_cell.length_a   1.000
_cell.length_b   1.000
_cell.length_c   1.000
_cell.angle_alpha   90.00
_cell.angle_beta   90.00
_cell.angle_gamma   90.00
#
_symmetry.space_group_name_H-M   'P 1'
#
loop_
_entity.id
_entity.type
_entity.pdbx_description
1 polymer ?
#
loop_
_entity_poly.entity_id
_entity_poly.type
_entity_poly.pdbx_seq_one_letter_code
_entity_poly.pdbx_strand_id
1 'polypeptide(L)'
;MLLGASALAMGTPVRAQSAANPQVRVEKNLEARMRDGVVLRADVYHPATPQRMPALLQRTPYSKNPQDANSLYHRLASAGFVVVVQDTRGRYMSDGVAVPHDEAADGYDTVEWVAALPFVDGRVGMFGGSYSATTQLLAASERPPHLVALFPSASYASRYDMVFQGGAFYLADGLGWNLGQAVDARRRALEPRADRDAAIGLSPDERRQLQTTWMWALPLDAVTALDLRRYAPGYFDMLAHPSFDPFWERFDVAARHGRFEVPAYHLTGWYDALLNGTLRNFAGMRAHAATDRARRNQRLIVGPWTHARPTSNTRRIGDVDYGEEAGFDSEALMVSWFRHWLGGAAAAGDYPSPPVRLFVMGENRWRDEQEWPLARARSTTLHLASDGSANTAAGNGRLAWHLAAGAPTDTFTYDPHTPVPTGTAGAYSRAPTDQRDLERRGDVLVYSSAPLDAPLEVIGPVTLVLWASSSARDTDFTARLVDVAPDGAARALTDGILRARYRGGRTSPELLRPGVPTEFTIDVGATANVFLAGHRVRLEVSSSNFPRFDRNPNTGAPFATDSAVVTARQTVWHSVAHPSRLVLPVVPR
;
A
#
# COMPACT_ATOMS: atom_id res chain seq x y z
N MET A 1 -72.23 24.35 -34.12
CA MET A 1 -72.49 23.17 -33.29
C MET A 1 -71.30 22.94 -32.37
N LEU A 2 -71.55 23.09 -31.16
CA LEU A 2 -70.82 22.96 -29.90
C LEU A 2 -69.43 22.28 -29.91
N LEU A 3 -68.41 23.08 -29.59
CA LEU A 3 -67.09 22.68 -29.18
C LEU A 3 -67.08 22.47 -27.65
N GLY A 4 -66.75 21.26 -27.20
CA GLY A 4 -66.52 20.94 -25.81
C GLY A 4 -65.04 21.16 -25.46
N ALA A 5 -64.74 22.10 -24.56
CA ALA A 5 -63.40 22.30 -24.00
C ALA A 5 -63.23 21.48 -22.73
N SER A 6 -62.31 20.52 -22.75
CA SER A 6 -61.85 19.80 -21.56
C SER A 6 -60.72 20.57 -20.91
N ALA A 7 -60.92 21.04 -19.69
CA ALA A 7 -59.90 21.65 -18.84
C ALA A 7 -58.99 20.58 -18.21
N LEU A 8 -57.70 20.57 -18.58
CA LEU A 8 -56.66 19.84 -17.85
C LEU A 8 -56.32 20.61 -16.59
N ALA A 9 -56.54 19.99 -15.43
CA ALA A 9 -56.06 20.46 -14.14
C ALA A 9 -54.56 20.24 -14.06
N MET A 10 -53.78 21.31 -14.07
CA MET A 10 -52.34 21.32 -13.78
C MET A 10 -52.15 21.07 -12.28
N GLY A 11 -51.72 19.86 -11.92
CA GLY A 11 -51.23 19.56 -10.57
C GLY A 11 -49.96 20.39 -10.27
N THR A 12 -50.02 21.15 -9.18
CA THR A 12 -48.85 21.86 -8.63
C THR A 12 -47.75 20.87 -8.28
N PRO A 13 -46.48 21.10 -8.69
CA PRO A 13 -45.38 20.25 -8.29
C PRO A 13 -45.17 20.37 -6.77
N VAL A 14 -45.30 19.27 -6.06
CA VAL A 14 -44.85 19.16 -4.67
C VAL A 14 -43.36 19.37 -4.68
N ARG A 15 -42.92 20.55 -4.23
CA ARG A 15 -41.51 20.84 -3.93
C ARG A 15 -41.09 19.85 -2.83
N ALA A 16 -40.24 18.88 -3.17
CA ALA A 16 -39.53 18.10 -2.20
C ALA A 16 -38.75 19.11 -1.32
N GLN A 17 -39.12 19.25 -0.08
CA GLN A 17 -38.33 19.96 0.91
C GLN A 17 -36.96 19.27 0.96
N SER A 18 -35.91 19.99 0.57
CA SER A 18 -34.57 19.56 0.86
C SER A 18 -34.48 19.43 2.38
N ALA A 19 -34.33 18.22 2.89
CA ALA A 19 -34.06 18.00 4.30
C ALA A 19 -32.85 18.86 4.67
N ALA A 20 -33.05 19.82 5.57
CA ALA A 20 -31.96 20.64 6.06
C ALA A 20 -30.88 19.68 6.59
N ASN A 21 -29.65 19.86 6.11
CA ASN A 21 -28.51 19.05 6.58
C ASN A 21 -28.45 19.18 8.11
N PRO A 22 -28.57 18.12 8.90
CA PRO A 22 -28.65 18.23 10.34
C PRO A 22 -27.38 18.91 10.85
N GLN A 23 -27.54 19.88 11.76
CA GLN A 23 -26.41 20.53 12.39
C GLN A 23 -25.54 19.47 13.07
N VAL A 24 -24.24 19.44 12.75
CA VAL A 24 -23.28 18.52 13.36
C VAL A 24 -22.75 19.15 14.65
N ARG A 25 -22.86 18.44 15.76
CA ARG A 25 -22.17 18.76 17.02
C ARG A 25 -20.83 18.08 17.08
N VAL A 26 -19.85 18.74 17.70
CA VAL A 26 -18.52 18.18 17.89
C VAL A 26 -18.16 18.24 19.37
N GLU A 27 -17.97 17.06 19.95
CA GLU A 27 -17.47 16.92 21.31
C GLU A 27 -15.97 16.57 21.24
N LYS A 28 -15.16 17.41 21.88
CA LYS A 28 -13.70 17.33 21.77
C LYS A 28 -13.09 16.60 22.97
N ASN A 29 -12.04 15.79 22.68
CA ASN A 29 -11.20 15.17 23.70
C ASN A 29 -11.97 14.28 24.71
N LEU A 30 -13.04 13.57 24.26
CA LEU A 30 -13.72 12.60 25.12
C LEU A 30 -12.74 11.52 25.57
N GLU A 31 -12.80 11.18 26.85
CA GLU A 31 -11.90 10.22 27.48
C GLU A 31 -12.41 8.79 27.33
N ALA A 32 -11.62 7.95 26.67
CA ALA A 32 -11.80 6.51 26.59
C ALA A 32 -10.75 5.81 27.46
N ARG A 33 -11.18 5.19 28.56
CA ARG A 33 -10.28 4.45 29.44
C ARG A 33 -10.09 3.03 28.94
N MET A 34 -8.86 2.64 28.65
CA MET A 34 -8.49 1.29 28.24
C MET A 34 -8.43 0.35 29.45
N ARG A 35 -8.42 -0.96 29.22
CA ARG A 35 -8.42 -2.01 30.25
C ARG A 35 -7.23 -1.92 31.22
N ASP A 36 -6.12 -1.38 30.80
CA ASP A 36 -4.90 -1.14 31.60
C ASP A 36 -4.91 0.22 32.33
N GLY A 37 -6.01 0.99 32.22
CA GLY A 37 -6.20 2.27 32.86
C GLY A 37 -5.67 3.47 32.08
N VAL A 38 -4.95 3.29 30.97
CA VAL A 38 -4.52 4.39 30.09
C VAL A 38 -5.73 5.06 29.46
N VAL A 39 -5.70 6.40 29.37
CA VAL A 39 -6.81 7.19 28.80
C VAL A 39 -6.45 7.66 27.40
N LEU A 40 -7.20 7.19 26.41
CA LEU A 40 -7.12 7.69 25.03
C LEU A 40 -8.17 8.78 24.82
N ARG A 41 -7.93 9.69 23.87
CA ARG A 41 -8.83 10.83 23.61
C ARG A 41 -9.34 10.81 22.19
N ALA A 42 -10.66 11.02 22.09
CA ALA A 42 -11.39 11.03 20.84
C ALA A 42 -12.17 12.33 20.66
N ASP A 43 -12.31 12.75 19.41
CA ASP A 43 -13.30 13.76 19.00
C ASP A 43 -14.49 13.03 18.38
N VAL A 44 -15.69 13.47 18.75
CA VAL A 44 -16.94 12.87 18.31
C VAL A 44 -17.78 13.88 17.55
N TYR A 45 -18.11 13.54 16.32
CA TYR A 45 -18.96 14.33 15.42
C TYR A 45 -20.31 13.60 15.30
N HIS A 46 -21.40 14.22 15.68
CA HIS A 46 -22.70 13.59 15.59
C HIS A 46 -23.81 14.59 15.21
N PRO A 47 -24.86 14.14 14.49
CA PRO A 47 -26.02 14.96 14.22
C PRO A 47 -26.70 15.44 15.52
N ALA A 48 -27.16 16.69 15.54
CA ALA A 48 -27.89 17.26 16.66
C ALA A 48 -29.33 16.69 16.71
N THR A 49 -29.46 15.41 17.05
CA THR A 49 -30.74 14.66 17.16
C THR A 49 -30.76 13.85 18.45
N PRO A 50 -31.93 13.61 19.05
CA PRO A 50 -32.06 12.70 20.19
C PRO A 50 -32.00 11.22 19.80
N GLN A 51 -32.04 10.89 18.50
CA GLN A 51 -32.01 9.52 18.02
C GLN A 51 -30.60 8.93 18.14
N ARG A 52 -30.51 7.70 18.67
CA ARG A 52 -29.29 6.92 18.65
C ARG A 52 -28.99 6.43 17.23
N MET A 53 -27.73 6.50 16.81
CA MET A 53 -27.29 6.22 15.44
C MET A 53 -26.09 5.26 15.43
N PRO A 54 -25.84 4.54 14.35
CA PRO A 54 -24.62 3.73 14.23
C PRO A 54 -23.37 4.61 14.19
N ALA A 55 -22.24 4.07 14.68
CA ALA A 55 -20.98 4.79 14.74
C ALA A 55 -19.98 4.34 13.68
N LEU A 56 -19.16 5.27 13.21
CA LEU A 56 -17.96 5.03 12.40
C LEU A 56 -16.74 5.46 13.19
N LEU A 57 -15.81 4.52 13.43
CA LEU A 57 -14.61 4.74 14.21
C LEU A 57 -13.37 4.79 13.32
N GLN A 58 -12.55 5.82 13.47
CA GLN A 58 -11.18 5.88 12.97
C GLN A 58 -10.21 6.04 14.14
N ARG A 59 -9.17 5.20 14.21
CA ARG A 59 -8.04 5.36 15.12
C ARG A 59 -6.80 5.78 14.33
N THR A 60 -6.12 6.83 14.74
CA THR A 60 -5.07 7.48 13.95
C THR A 60 -3.85 7.90 14.78
N PRO A 61 -2.62 7.71 14.27
CA PRO A 61 -1.42 8.29 14.86
C PRO A 61 -1.10 9.70 14.31
N TYR A 62 -1.97 10.29 13.47
CA TYR A 62 -1.70 11.50 12.68
C TYR A 62 -2.49 12.74 13.12
N SER A 63 -3.01 12.77 14.34
CA SER A 63 -3.98 13.72 14.90
C SER A 63 -5.43 13.48 14.46
N LYS A 64 -6.30 13.45 15.46
CA LYS A 64 -7.76 13.39 15.29
C LYS A 64 -8.36 14.74 14.85
N ASN A 65 -7.59 15.83 14.89
CA ASN A 65 -8.07 17.19 14.60
C ASN A 65 -7.76 17.58 13.15
N PRO A 66 -8.72 17.44 12.22
CA PRO A 66 -8.53 17.87 10.83
C PRO A 66 -8.47 19.40 10.76
N GLN A 67 -7.61 19.92 9.87
CA GLN A 67 -7.48 21.36 9.63
C GLN A 67 -8.60 21.94 8.75
N ASP A 68 -9.45 21.09 8.15
CA ASP A 68 -10.51 21.49 7.22
C ASP A 68 -11.90 21.44 7.90
N ALA A 69 -12.60 22.57 7.91
CA ALA A 69 -13.97 22.67 8.44
C ALA A 69 -15.00 21.79 7.69
N ASN A 70 -14.76 21.51 6.40
CA ASN A 70 -15.53 20.57 5.57
C ASN A 70 -14.92 19.16 5.58
N SER A 71 -14.30 18.78 6.68
CA SER A 71 -13.63 17.49 6.81
C SER A 71 -14.54 16.31 6.47
N LEU A 72 -13.93 15.20 6.12
CA LEU A 72 -14.61 13.91 5.93
C LEU A 72 -15.55 13.59 7.12
N TYR A 73 -15.13 13.90 8.34
CA TYR A 73 -15.89 13.57 9.56
C TYR A 73 -17.22 14.32 9.64
N HIS A 74 -17.24 15.61 9.26
CA HIS A 74 -18.50 16.37 9.17
C HIS A 74 -19.42 15.81 8.10
N ARG A 75 -18.89 15.42 6.92
CA ARG A 75 -19.73 14.86 5.85
C ARG A 75 -20.31 13.50 6.23
N LEU A 76 -19.54 12.63 6.88
CA LEU A 76 -20.04 11.34 7.39
C LEU A 76 -21.09 11.53 8.50
N ALA A 77 -20.90 12.49 9.40
CA ALA A 77 -21.90 12.83 10.41
C ALA A 77 -23.18 13.36 9.76
N SER A 78 -23.07 14.24 8.75
CA SER A 78 -24.23 14.72 7.97
C SER A 78 -24.92 13.60 7.18
N ALA A 79 -24.21 12.52 6.85
CA ALA A 79 -24.77 11.34 6.19
C ALA A 79 -25.53 10.39 7.16
N GLY A 80 -25.57 10.72 8.47
CA GLY A 80 -26.36 10.02 9.48
C GLY A 80 -25.57 9.04 10.34
N PHE A 81 -24.28 9.28 10.56
CA PHE A 81 -23.44 8.48 11.45
C PHE A 81 -22.95 9.30 12.65
N VAL A 82 -22.68 8.64 13.75
CA VAL A 82 -21.79 9.16 14.79
C VAL A 82 -20.35 8.87 14.34
N VAL A 83 -19.52 9.87 14.17
CA VAL A 83 -18.13 9.69 13.73
C VAL A 83 -17.19 9.92 14.90
N VAL A 84 -16.42 8.91 15.26
CA VAL A 84 -15.45 8.94 16.35
C VAL A 84 -14.05 8.86 15.76
N VAL A 85 -13.21 9.85 16.09
CA VAL A 85 -11.81 9.88 15.66
C VAL A 85 -10.93 9.94 16.90
N GLN A 86 -10.11 8.90 17.10
CA GLN A 86 -9.28 8.73 18.30
C GLN A 86 -7.80 8.81 17.96
N ASP A 87 -7.07 9.63 18.71
CA ASP A 87 -5.60 9.54 18.73
C ASP A 87 -5.18 8.21 19.35
N THR A 88 -4.28 7.47 18.70
CA THR A 88 -3.74 6.22 19.24
C THR A 88 -2.89 6.47 20.48
N ARG A 89 -2.60 5.42 21.25
CA ARG A 89 -1.81 5.45 22.48
C ARG A 89 -0.49 6.20 22.29
N GLY A 90 -0.20 7.13 23.22
CA GLY A 90 1.04 7.90 23.21
C GLY A 90 1.15 8.91 22.05
N ARG A 91 0.06 9.23 21.36
CA ARG A 91 0.04 10.20 20.25
C ARG A 91 -0.85 11.39 20.60
N TYR A 92 -0.45 12.59 20.16
CA TYR A 92 -1.19 13.84 20.31
C TYR A 92 -1.81 14.01 21.71
N MET A 93 -3.13 13.93 21.84
CA MET A 93 -3.85 14.16 23.11
C MET A 93 -3.99 12.89 23.97
N SER A 94 -3.81 11.69 23.42
CA SER A 94 -3.93 10.44 24.14
C SER A 94 -2.75 10.18 25.07
N ASP A 95 -3.01 9.55 26.22
CA ASP A 95 -1.98 9.19 27.21
C ASP A 95 -1.21 7.92 26.82
N GLY A 96 -0.25 7.54 27.63
CA GLY A 96 0.57 6.34 27.46
C GLY A 96 1.80 6.55 26.59
N VAL A 97 2.44 5.46 26.21
CA VAL A 97 3.63 5.38 25.37
C VAL A 97 3.25 4.71 24.06
N ALA A 98 3.63 5.32 22.94
CA ALA A 98 3.37 4.76 21.63
C ALA A 98 4.24 3.53 21.37
N VAL A 99 3.60 2.40 21.08
CA VAL A 99 4.23 1.22 20.49
C VAL A 99 3.56 1.02 19.13
N PRO A 100 4.15 1.54 18.03
CA PRO A 100 3.50 1.53 16.74
C PRO A 100 3.07 0.14 16.31
N HIS A 101 1.82 0.04 15.82
CA HIS A 101 1.17 -1.20 15.36
C HIS A 101 0.86 -2.25 16.44
N ASP A 102 1.05 -1.96 17.74
CA ASP A 102 0.62 -2.80 18.86
C ASP A 102 -0.71 -2.28 19.44
N GLU A 103 -1.77 -2.33 18.63
CA GLU A 103 -3.00 -1.59 18.90
C GLU A 103 -4.26 -2.47 18.99
N ALA A 104 -4.08 -3.78 19.00
CA ALA A 104 -5.20 -4.72 18.97
C ALA A 104 -6.11 -4.58 20.19
N ALA A 105 -5.53 -4.59 21.42
CA ALA A 105 -6.28 -4.46 22.66
C ALA A 105 -6.97 -3.10 22.82
N ASP A 106 -6.23 -2.01 22.52
CA ASP A 106 -6.82 -0.66 22.51
C ASP A 106 -7.95 -0.52 21.49
N GLY A 107 -7.80 -1.20 20.35
CA GLY A 107 -8.83 -1.23 19.31
C GLY A 107 -10.12 -1.90 19.77
N TYR A 108 -10.00 -3.05 20.44
CA TYR A 108 -11.14 -3.73 21.07
C TYR A 108 -11.83 -2.82 22.08
N ASP A 109 -11.08 -2.30 23.07
CA ASP A 109 -11.61 -1.46 24.13
C ASP A 109 -12.29 -0.20 23.59
N THR A 110 -11.71 0.40 22.54
CA THR A 110 -12.29 1.58 21.89
C THR A 110 -13.60 1.26 21.19
N VAL A 111 -13.72 0.14 20.48
CA VAL A 111 -14.98 -0.27 19.83
C VAL A 111 -16.09 -0.41 20.88
N GLU A 112 -15.82 -1.08 22.00
CA GLU A 112 -16.79 -1.27 23.06
C GLU A 112 -17.15 0.05 23.78
N TRP A 113 -16.18 0.93 23.99
CA TRP A 113 -16.41 2.28 24.54
C TRP A 113 -17.30 3.11 23.59
N VAL A 114 -17.04 3.07 22.26
CA VAL A 114 -17.87 3.78 21.26
C VAL A 114 -19.29 3.26 21.27
N ALA A 115 -19.49 1.94 21.30
CA ALA A 115 -20.81 1.32 21.32
C ALA A 115 -21.65 1.74 22.54
N ALA A 116 -20.98 2.05 23.67
CA ALA A 116 -21.62 2.47 24.92
C ALA A 116 -21.95 3.96 24.99
N LEU A 117 -21.51 4.79 24.02
CA LEU A 117 -21.81 6.23 24.01
C LEU A 117 -23.32 6.47 23.95
N PRO A 118 -23.87 7.50 24.66
CA PRO A 118 -25.31 7.67 24.84
C PRO A 118 -26.09 7.92 23.54
N PHE A 119 -25.43 8.41 22.50
CA PHE A 119 -26.00 8.70 21.17
C PHE A 119 -25.67 7.61 20.14
N VAL A 120 -24.98 6.52 20.52
CA VAL A 120 -24.67 5.37 19.64
C VAL A 120 -25.66 4.24 19.90
N ASP A 121 -26.12 3.59 18.85
CA ASP A 121 -27.10 2.50 18.90
C ASP A 121 -26.50 1.11 19.15
N GLY A 122 -25.20 1.03 19.44
CA GLY A 122 -24.46 -0.19 19.70
C GLY A 122 -23.79 -0.79 18.46
N ARG A 123 -23.98 -0.24 17.25
CA ARG A 123 -23.36 -0.76 16.03
C ARG A 123 -22.19 0.11 15.61
N VAL A 124 -21.00 -0.51 15.44
CA VAL A 124 -19.77 0.20 15.11
C VAL A 124 -19.20 -0.34 13.81
N GLY A 125 -18.90 0.56 12.86
CA GLY A 125 -18.05 0.30 11.71
C GLY A 125 -16.69 0.96 11.88
N MET A 126 -15.64 0.42 11.28
CA MET A 126 -14.32 1.09 11.28
C MET A 126 -13.88 1.44 9.87
N PHE A 127 -13.21 2.60 9.72
CA PHE A 127 -12.71 3.11 8.45
C PHE A 127 -11.34 3.77 8.60
N GLY A 128 -10.70 4.06 7.48
CA GLY A 128 -9.43 4.79 7.41
C GLY A 128 -8.41 4.12 6.51
N GLY A 129 -7.36 4.86 6.18
CA GLY A 129 -6.29 4.43 5.28
C GLY A 129 -4.94 4.26 5.98
N SER A 130 -4.04 3.47 5.36
CA SER A 130 -2.68 3.29 5.82
C SER A 130 -2.62 2.73 7.26
N TYR A 131 -2.00 3.41 8.17
CA TYR A 131 -1.99 3.04 9.59
C TYR A 131 -3.40 2.85 10.15
N SER A 132 -4.34 3.78 9.83
CA SER A 132 -5.72 3.66 10.26
C SER A 132 -6.49 2.49 9.61
N ALA A 133 -6.01 1.94 8.51
CA ALA A 133 -6.53 0.66 7.98
C ALA A 133 -6.04 -0.51 8.83
N THR A 134 -4.79 -0.47 9.25
CA THR A 134 -4.22 -1.53 10.09
C THR A 134 -4.85 -1.56 11.49
N THR A 135 -5.13 -0.39 12.10
CA THR A 135 -5.80 -0.35 13.40
C THR A 135 -7.17 -1.03 13.38
N GLN A 136 -7.90 -0.98 12.22
CA GLN A 136 -9.15 -1.72 12.04
C GLN A 136 -8.93 -3.23 12.06
N LEU A 137 -7.94 -3.70 11.28
CA LEU A 137 -7.64 -5.13 11.16
C LEU A 137 -7.16 -5.72 12.49
N LEU A 138 -6.31 -4.99 13.20
CA LEU A 138 -5.85 -5.39 14.53
C LEU A 138 -7.01 -5.46 15.53
N ALA A 139 -7.88 -4.44 15.59
CA ALA A 139 -9.06 -4.44 16.44
C ALA A 139 -10.01 -5.61 16.11
N ALA A 140 -10.32 -5.82 14.83
CA ALA A 140 -11.22 -6.88 14.37
C ALA A 140 -10.67 -8.29 14.69
N SER A 141 -9.33 -8.47 14.72
CA SER A 141 -8.72 -9.74 15.11
C SER A 141 -8.95 -10.10 16.59
N GLU A 142 -9.31 -9.13 17.44
CA GLU A 142 -9.70 -9.34 18.84
C GLU A 142 -11.20 -9.58 19.03
N ARG A 143 -12.01 -9.50 17.95
CA ARG A 143 -13.46 -9.82 17.91
C ARG A 143 -14.32 -9.00 18.88
N PRO A 144 -14.26 -7.66 18.85
CA PRO A 144 -15.17 -6.86 19.67
C PRO A 144 -16.61 -7.10 19.22
N PRO A 145 -17.56 -7.42 20.14
CA PRO A 145 -18.91 -7.86 19.78
C PRO A 145 -19.76 -6.80 19.07
N HIS A 146 -19.44 -5.51 19.25
CA HIS A 146 -20.18 -4.42 18.61
C HIS A 146 -19.59 -3.98 17.24
N LEU A 147 -18.49 -4.60 16.80
CA LEU A 147 -17.92 -4.34 15.47
C LEU A 147 -18.73 -5.08 14.39
N VAL A 148 -19.20 -4.35 13.38
CA VAL A 148 -20.11 -4.88 12.35
C VAL A 148 -19.46 -4.96 10.97
N ALA A 149 -18.65 -3.98 10.58
CA ALA A 149 -18.03 -3.93 9.25
C ALA A 149 -16.75 -3.07 9.24
N LEU A 150 -15.87 -3.33 8.26
CA LEU A 150 -14.60 -2.61 8.05
C LEU A 150 -14.55 -1.97 6.67
N PHE A 151 -13.82 -0.85 6.56
CA PHE A 151 -13.46 -0.22 5.29
C PHE A 151 -11.96 0.16 5.28
N PRO A 152 -11.05 -0.84 5.22
CA PRO A 152 -9.61 -0.60 5.22
C PRO A 152 -9.12 -0.16 3.84
N SER A 153 -8.47 1.00 3.76
CA SER A 153 -7.83 1.49 2.55
C SER A 153 -6.32 1.37 2.68
N ALA A 154 -5.65 0.69 1.73
CA ALA A 154 -4.19 0.55 1.73
C ALA A 154 -3.65 -0.02 3.06
N SER A 155 -3.82 -1.31 3.30
CA SER A 155 -3.39 -2.00 4.52
C SER A 155 -2.24 -2.97 4.26
N TYR A 156 -1.32 -3.13 5.21
CA TYR A 156 -0.38 -4.25 5.15
C TYR A 156 -1.03 -5.54 5.69
N ALA A 157 -0.53 -6.70 5.25
CA ALA A 157 -0.87 -8.00 5.80
C ALA A 157 0.19 -8.51 6.79
N SER A 158 1.45 -8.18 6.56
CA SER A 158 2.56 -8.42 7.47
C SER A 158 3.38 -7.15 7.61
N ARG A 159 3.64 -6.71 8.84
CA ARG A 159 4.48 -5.53 9.08
C ARG A 159 5.90 -5.77 8.61
N TYR A 160 6.41 -6.99 8.78
CA TYR A 160 7.73 -7.37 8.25
C TYR A 160 7.81 -7.17 6.74
N ASP A 161 6.86 -7.75 5.99
CA ASP A 161 6.88 -7.67 4.51
C ASP A 161 6.70 -6.23 3.99
N MET A 162 6.09 -5.34 4.79
CA MET A 162 6.05 -3.90 4.49
C MET A 162 7.41 -3.24 4.71
N VAL A 163 8.11 -3.57 5.81
CA VAL A 163 9.40 -2.96 6.19
C VAL A 163 10.56 -3.57 5.42
N PHE A 164 10.54 -4.88 5.16
CA PHE A 164 11.57 -5.65 4.47
C PHE A 164 11.01 -6.35 3.24
N GLN A 165 10.85 -5.62 2.14
CA GLN A 165 10.39 -6.22 0.89
C GLN A 165 11.51 -7.08 0.29
N GLY A 166 11.27 -8.38 0.15
CA GLY A 166 12.32 -9.31 -0.28
C GLY A 166 13.59 -9.24 0.58
N GLY A 167 13.49 -8.84 1.84
CA GLY A 167 14.63 -8.66 2.75
C GLY A 167 15.40 -7.34 2.60
N ALA A 168 15.05 -6.49 1.64
CA ALA A 168 15.60 -5.12 1.52
C ALA A 168 14.78 -4.16 2.37
N PHE A 169 15.46 -3.30 3.15
CA PHE A 169 14.81 -2.37 4.06
C PHE A 169 14.14 -1.22 3.29
N TYR A 170 12.85 -1.01 3.50
CA TYR A 170 12.10 0.10 2.92
C TYR A 170 12.47 1.41 3.63
N LEU A 171 13.64 1.96 3.28
CA LEU A 171 14.28 3.10 3.94
C LEU A 171 13.39 4.34 3.97
N ALA A 172 12.75 4.66 2.87
CA ALA A 172 11.90 5.86 2.76
C ALA A 172 10.78 5.86 3.79
N ASP A 173 10.11 4.72 3.97
CA ASP A 173 9.07 4.56 5.00
C ASP A 173 9.71 4.40 6.39
N GLY A 174 10.62 3.46 6.54
CA GLY A 174 11.23 3.13 7.83
C GLY A 174 11.85 4.34 8.51
N LEU A 175 12.67 5.13 7.80
CA LEU A 175 13.28 6.33 8.37
C LEU A 175 12.32 7.53 8.34
N GLY A 176 11.73 7.84 7.20
CA GLY A 176 10.94 9.05 7.02
C GLY A 176 9.68 9.07 7.88
N TRP A 177 8.95 7.94 7.98
CA TRP A 177 7.79 7.84 8.84
C TRP A 177 8.16 7.99 10.33
N ASN A 178 9.23 7.32 10.78
CA ASN A 178 9.66 7.42 12.17
C ASN A 178 10.17 8.82 12.54
N LEU A 179 10.83 9.54 11.63
CA LEU A 179 11.17 10.95 11.86
C LEU A 179 9.91 11.82 12.00
N GLY A 180 8.89 11.58 11.18
CA GLY A 180 7.59 12.24 11.36
C GLY A 180 6.96 11.95 12.73
N GLN A 181 7.07 10.70 13.22
CA GLN A 181 6.60 10.33 14.55
C GLN A 181 7.44 10.98 15.67
N ALA A 182 8.75 11.11 15.48
CA ALA A 182 9.64 11.75 16.43
C ALA A 182 9.30 13.23 16.66
N VAL A 183 8.86 13.95 15.62
CA VAL A 183 8.42 15.36 15.72
C VAL A 183 7.26 15.49 16.72
N ASP A 184 6.22 14.66 16.62
CA ASP A 184 5.11 14.69 17.56
C ASP A 184 5.54 14.25 18.97
N ALA A 185 6.30 13.16 19.09
CA ALA A 185 6.78 12.66 20.38
C ALA A 185 7.65 13.70 21.11
N ARG A 186 8.51 14.40 20.37
CA ARG A 186 9.32 15.52 20.90
C ARG A 186 8.45 16.67 21.38
N ARG A 187 7.47 17.09 20.58
CA ARG A 187 6.52 18.13 20.96
C ARG A 187 5.77 17.75 22.24
N ARG A 188 5.27 16.51 22.33
CA ARG A 188 4.59 16.01 23.53
C ARG A 188 5.44 16.06 24.79
N ALA A 189 6.74 15.86 24.66
CA ALA A 189 7.68 15.93 25.80
C ALA A 189 7.98 17.37 26.24
N LEU A 190 7.90 18.34 25.35
CA LEU A 190 8.37 19.71 25.58
C LEU A 190 7.23 20.75 25.73
N GLU A 191 6.04 20.49 25.15
CA GLU A 191 4.94 21.45 25.10
C GLU A 191 3.80 21.06 26.06
N PRO A 192 3.03 22.05 26.57
CA PRO A 192 1.81 21.81 27.31
C PRO A 192 0.80 20.98 26.52
N ARG A 193 -0.04 20.21 27.23
CA ARG A 193 -1.06 19.38 26.56
C ARG A 193 -1.98 20.16 25.64
N ALA A 194 -2.38 21.37 26.03
CA ALA A 194 -3.29 22.22 25.25
C ALA A 194 -2.80 22.50 23.82
N ASP A 195 -1.48 22.47 23.60
CA ASP A 195 -0.87 22.83 22.32
C ASP A 195 -0.63 21.61 21.41
N ARG A 196 -0.98 20.38 21.88
CA ARG A 196 -0.65 19.12 21.19
C ARG A 196 -1.70 18.65 20.18
N ASP A 197 -2.86 19.31 20.09
CA ASP A 197 -4.00 18.83 19.29
C ASP A 197 -3.80 19.00 17.77
N ALA A 198 -2.98 19.98 17.34
CA ALA A 198 -2.73 20.22 15.92
C ALA A 198 -1.80 19.17 15.31
N ALA A 199 -2.11 18.71 14.10
CA ALA A 199 -1.23 17.86 13.31
C ALA A 199 0.12 18.56 13.05
N ILE A 200 1.21 17.81 13.16
CA ILE A 200 2.57 18.32 12.94
C ILE A 200 3.37 17.30 12.12
N GLY A 201 4.32 17.78 11.35
CA GLY A 201 5.23 16.94 10.57
C GLY A 201 6.59 17.63 10.39
N LEU A 202 7.46 17.01 9.62
CA LEU A 202 8.77 17.57 9.30
C LEU A 202 8.64 18.96 8.65
N SER A 203 9.46 19.90 9.08
CA SER A 203 9.63 21.21 8.44
C SER A 203 10.19 21.08 7.02
N PRO A 204 10.11 22.09 6.17
CA PRO A 204 10.73 22.07 4.84
C PRO A 204 12.24 21.74 4.87
N ASP A 205 12.97 22.27 5.86
CA ASP A 205 14.41 22.03 6.03
C ASP A 205 14.70 20.58 6.45
N GLU A 206 13.94 20.05 7.40
CA GLU A 206 14.05 18.65 7.82
C GLU A 206 13.70 17.68 6.66
N ARG A 207 12.70 17.98 5.83
CA ARG A 207 12.41 17.20 4.62
C ARG A 207 13.57 17.23 3.62
N ARG A 208 14.22 18.37 3.44
CA ARG A 208 15.41 18.49 2.60
C ARG A 208 16.56 17.66 3.17
N GLN A 209 16.84 17.78 4.48
CA GLN A 209 17.88 17.01 5.15
C GLN A 209 17.61 15.49 5.09
N LEU A 210 16.34 15.08 5.21
CA LEU A 210 15.96 13.67 5.03
C LEU A 210 16.43 13.14 3.69
N GLN A 211 16.19 13.87 2.60
CA GLN A 211 16.53 13.43 1.24
C GLN A 211 18.03 13.52 0.94
N THR A 212 18.70 14.55 1.42
CA THR A 212 20.08 14.85 1.02
C THR A 212 21.14 14.32 1.99
N THR A 213 20.74 13.97 3.22
CA THR A 213 21.69 13.61 4.28
C THR A 213 21.28 12.34 5.01
N TRP A 214 20.08 12.32 5.61
CA TRP A 214 19.73 11.25 6.56
C TRP A 214 19.48 9.91 5.87
N MET A 215 18.87 9.90 4.68
CA MET A 215 18.71 8.67 3.88
C MET A 215 20.05 8.15 3.34
N TRP A 216 21.09 9.01 3.27
CA TRP A 216 22.43 8.63 2.82
C TRP A 216 23.34 8.14 3.94
N ALA A 217 22.90 8.21 5.19
CA ALA A 217 23.70 7.78 6.34
C ALA A 217 24.03 6.27 6.28
N LEU A 218 25.26 5.94 6.59
CA LEU A 218 25.74 4.59 6.88
C LEU A 218 26.69 4.69 8.09
N PRO A 219 26.59 3.77 9.05
CA PRO A 219 25.54 2.73 9.14
C PRO A 219 24.15 3.29 9.44
N LEU A 220 23.09 2.52 9.13
CA LEU A 220 21.71 2.98 9.30
C LEU A 220 21.36 3.23 10.77
N ASP A 221 21.98 2.50 11.70
CA ASP A 221 21.76 2.65 13.14
C ASP A 221 22.47 3.87 13.76
N ALA A 222 23.35 4.55 13.00
CA ALA A 222 24.01 5.79 13.42
C ALA A 222 23.19 7.06 13.18
N VAL A 223 21.99 6.98 12.65
CA VAL A 223 21.13 8.15 12.43
C VAL A 223 20.72 8.77 13.76
N THR A 224 21.13 10.03 13.99
CA THR A 224 20.83 10.80 15.21
C THR A 224 19.80 11.92 15.00
N ALA A 225 19.27 12.05 13.79
CA ALA A 225 18.33 13.09 13.42
C ALA A 225 17.15 13.17 14.38
N LEU A 226 16.78 14.38 14.80
CA LEU A 226 15.65 14.67 15.70
C LEU A 226 15.65 13.88 17.01
N ASP A 227 16.82 13.44 17.49
CA ASP A 227 16.95 12.53 18.66
C ASP A 227 16.05 11.28 18.49
N LEU A 228 16.15 10.67 17.30
CA LEU A 228 15.27 9.58 16.86
C LEU A 228 15.28 8.39 17.84
N ARG A 229 16.42 8.09 18.46
CA ARG A 229 16.56 7.01 19.44
C ARG A 229 15.68 7.23 20.68
N ARG A 230 15.49 8.49 21.07
CA ARG A 230 14.66 8.88 22.21
C ARG A 230 13.17 8.96 21.86
N TYR A 231 12.85 9.58 20.72
CA TYR A 231 11.48 9.95 20.38
C TYR A 231 10.76 8.98 19.43
N ALA A 232 11.50 8.15 18.70
CA ALA A 232 10.95 7.09 17.87
C ALA A 232 11.86 5.83 17.86
N PRO A 233 12.04 5.17 19.02
CA PRO A 233 12.94 4.01 19.16
C PRO A 233 12.56 2.85 18.24
N GLY A 234 11.29 2.75 17.82
CA GLY A 234 10.80 1.72 16.91
C GLY A 234 11.55 1.64 15.58
N TYR A 235 12.23 2.72 15.14
CA TYR A 235 13.17 2.65 14.02
C TYR A 235 14.32 1.67 14.28
N PHE A 236 14.93 1.78 15.45
CA PHE A 236 16.06 0.91 15.83
C PHE A 236 15.60 -0.52 16.15
N ASP A 237 14.39 -0.68 16.67
CA ASP A 237 13.80 -2.00 16.88
C ASP A 237 13.62 -2.73 15.55
N MET A 238 13.15 -2.04 14.50
CA MET A 238 13.08 -2.64 13.15
C MET A 238 14.45 -3.02 12.62
N LEU A 239 15.47 -2.18 12.79
CA LEU A 239 16.84 -2.49 12.35
C LEU A 239 17.46 -3.67 13.09
N ALA A 240 17.09 -3.88 14.35
CA ALA A 240 17.57 -5.00 15.18
C ALA A 240 16.94 -6.36 14.77
N HIS A 241 15.82 -6.34 14.01
CA HIS A 241 15.07 -7.52 13.59
C HIS A 241 14.98 -7.63 12.06
N PRO A 242 16.12 -7.78 11.33
CA PRO A 242 16.13 -7.78 9.87
C PRO A 242 15.55 -9.06 9.24
N SER A 243 15.36 -10.12 10.03
CA SER A 243 14.68 -11.36 9.64
C SER A 243 13.32 -11.46 10.30
N PHE A 244 12.40 -12.22 9.70
CA PHE A 244 11.12 -12.49 10.35
C PHE A 244 11.33 -13.41 11.55
N ASP A 245 11.02 -12.89 12.74
CA ASP A 245 11.17 -13.54 14.04
C ASP A 245 9.95 -13.22 14.95
N PRO A 246 9.90 -13.70 16.22
CA PRO A 246 8.79 -13.43 17.12
C PRO A 246 8.48 -11.95 17.38
N PHE A 247 9.44 -11.03 17.15
CA PHE A 247 9.17 -9.60 17.22
C PHE A 247 8.08 -9.18 16.22
N TRP A 248 8.07 -9.76 15.00
CA TRP A 248 7.14 -9.40 13.94
C TRP A 248 5.80 -10.13 14.01
N GLU A 249 5.72 -11.30 14.67
CA GLU A 249 4.50 -12.12 14.76
C GLU A 249 3.31 -11.36 15.35
N ARG A 250 3.57 -10.50 16.35
CA ARG A 250 2.53 -9.67 16.99
C ARG A 250 1.87 -8.67 16.05
N PHE A 251 2.52 -8.32 14.95
CA PHE A 251 2.04 -7.36 13.93
C PHE A 251 1.57 -8.07 12.65
N ASP A 252 1.55 -9.40 12.61
CA ASP A 252 1.17 -10.16 11.44
C ASP A 252 -0.35 -10.36 11.39
N VAL A 253 -1.02 -9.53 10.57
CA VAL A 253 -2.46 -9.63 10.32
C VAL A 253 -2.78 -10.90 9.51
N ALA A 254 -1.89 -11.32 8.60
CA ALA A 254 -2.11 -12.49 7.76
C ALA A 254 -2.23 -13.79 8.58
N ALA A 255 -1.47 -13.92 9.67
CA ALA A 255 -1.57 -15.06 10.57
C ALA A 255 -2.92 -15.11 11.33
N ARG A 256 -3.67 -14.01 11.33
CA ARG A 256 -4.93 -13.85 12.07
C ARG A 256 -6.17 -13.89 11.17
N HIS A 257 -6.06 -14.15 9.87
CA HIS A 257 -7.21 -14.12 8.95
C HIS A 257 -8.37 -15.02 9.42
N GLY A 258 -8.10 -16.15 10.05
CA GLY A 258 -9.11 -17.05 10.62
C GLY A 258 -9.88 -16.49 11.84
N ARG A 259 -9.52 -15.31 12.37
CA ARG A 259 -10.18 -14.68 13.51
C ARG A 259 -11.24 -13.64 13.10
N PHE A 260 -11.27 -13.22 11.82
CA PHE A 260 -12.18 -12.16 11.36
C PHE A 260 -13.61 -12.68 11.24
N GLU A 261 -14.57 -11.98 11.83
CA GLU A 261 -16.00 -12.33 11.85
C GLU A 261 -16.86 -11.36 11.05
N VAL A 262 -16.26 -10.26 10.56
CA VAL A 262 -16.98 -9.15 9.93
C VAL A 262 -16.59 -8.97 8.47
N PRO A 263 -17.52 -8.45 7.62
CA PRO A 263 -17.24 -8.08 6.25
C PRO A 263 -16.27 -6.90 6.17
N ALA A 264 -15.47 -6.84 5.09
CA ALA A 264 -14.56 -5.74 4.81
C ALA A 264 -14.58 -5.32 3.34
N TYR A 265 -14.52 -4.00 3.10
CA TYR A 265 -14.29 -3.43 1.77
C TYR A 265 -12.86 -2.93 1.68
N HIS A 266 -12.00 -3.66 0.98
CA HIS A 266 -10.59 -3.34 0.77
C HIS A 266 -10.43 -2.39 -0.41
N LEU A 267 -9.80 -1.24 -0.21
CA LEU A 267 -9.52 -0.28 -1.25
C LEU A 267 -8.01 -0.06 -1.37
N THR A 268 -7.46 -0.05 -2.60
CA THR A 268 -6.05 0.28 -2.84
C THR A 268 -5.82 0.75 -4.28
N GLY A 269 -4.58 1.08 -4.62
CA GLY A 269 -4.18 1.46 -5.97
C GLY A 269 -3.05 0.58 -6.50
N TRP A 270 -2.96 0.45 -7.86
CA TRP A 270 -1.88 -0.31 -8.51
C TRP A 270 -0.50 0.24 -8.19
N TYR A 271 -0.42 1.53 -7.86
CA TYR A 271 0.83 2.22 -7.48
C TYR A 271 0.96 2.47 -5.98
N ASP A 272 0.14 1.83 -5.16
CA ASP A 272 0.23 1.92 -3.71
C ASP A 272 1.35 1.02 -3.17
N ALA A 273 2.14 1.54 -2.23
CA ALA A 273 3.19 0.76 -1.58
C ALA A 273 2.63 -0.44 -0.77
N LEU A 274 1.36 -0.34 -0.33
CA LEU A 274 0.68 -1.38 0.46
C LEU A 274 -0.24 -2.27 -0.39
N LEU A 275 -0.15 -2.19 -1.73
CA LEU A 275 -0.96 -3.01 -2.65
C LEU A 275 -0.92 -4.50 -2.30
N ASN A 276 0.28 -5.08 -2.21
CA ASN A 276 0.45 -6.51 -1.96
C ASN A 276 -0.16 -6.94 -0.61
N GLY A 277 -0.04 -6.10 0.41
CA GLY A 277 -0.66 -6.33 1.72
C GLY A 277 -2.19 -6.34 1.65
N THR A 278 -2.77 -5.36 0.96
CA THR A 278 -4.23 -5.25 0.77
C THR A 278 -4.78 -6.43 -0.02
N LEU A 279 -4.12 -6.83 -1.11
CA LEU A 279 -4.51 -8.01 -1.92
C LEU A 279 -4.44 -9.31 -1.09
N ARG A 280 -3.40 -9.46 -0.28
CA ARG A 280 -3.22 -10.62 0.61
C ARG A 280 -4.28 -10.65 1.72
N ASN A 281 -4.66 -9.51 2.30
CA ASN A 281 -5.73 -9.43 3.29
C ASN A 281 -7.07 -9.82 2.66
N PHE A 282 -7.42 -9.27 1.50
CA PHE A 282 -8.65 -9.64 0.79
C PHE A 282 -8.72 -11.14 0.51
N ALA A 283 -7.69 -11.70 -0.13
CA ALA A 283 -7.66 -13.13 -0.49
C ALA A 283 -7.68 -14.03 0.75
N GLY A 284 -6.88 -13.69 1.78
CA GLY A 284 -6.78 -14.47 3.01
C GLY A 284 -8.05 -14.43 3.85
N MET A 285 -8.69 -13.26 3.99
CA MET A 285 -9.97 -13.14 4.71
C MET A 285 -11.11 -13.83 3.94
N ARG A 286 -11.13 -13.75 2.62
CA ARG A 286 -12.09 -14.47 1.79
C ARG A 286 -11.97 -15.99 1.94
N ALA A 287 -10.76 -16.50 2.08
CA ALA A 287 -10.51 -17.94 2.23
C ALA A 287 -10.72 -18.42 3.67
N HIS A 288 -10.32 -17.66 4.68
CA HIS A 288 -10.11 -18.15 6.03
C HIS A 288 -10.90 -17.43 7.12
N ALA A 289 -11.62 -16.33 6.85
CA ALA A 289 -12.38 -15.64 7.89
C ALA A 289 -13.32 -16.60 8.65
N ALA A 290 -13.57 -16.31 9.93
CA ALA A 290 -14.23 -17.22 10.85
C ALA A 290 -15.68 -17.57 10.47
N THR A 291 -16.39 -16.63 9.84
CA THR A 291 -17.80 -16.81 9.48
C THR A 291 -18.04 -16.83 7.98
N ASP A 292 -19.08 -17.55 7.53
CA ASP A 292 -19.51 -17.54 6.13
C ASP A 292 -19.87 -16.15 5.64
N ARG A 293 -20.52 -15.35 6.50
CA ARG A 293 -20.87 -13.95 6.21
C ARG A 293 -19.60 -13.14 5.91
N ALA A 294 -18.57 -13.24 6.75
CA ALA A 294 -17.31 -12.55 6.55
C ALA A 294 -16.63 -13.02 5.26
N ARG A 295 -16.52 -14.33 5.02
CA ARG A 295 -15.90 -14.87 3.80
C ARG A 295 -16.58 -14.39 2.52
N ARG A 296 -17.91 -14.48 2.44
CA ARG A 296 -18.67 -14.08 1.24
C ARG A 296 -18.69 -12.58 0.99
N ASN A 297 -18.49 -11.77 2.04
CA ASN A 297 -18.61 -10.32 1.96
C ASN A 297 -17.28 -9.59 2.10
N GLN A 298 -16.18 -10.19 1.65
CA GLN A 298 -14.96 -9.45 1.33
C GLN A 298 -15.14 -8.79 -0.04
N ARG A 299 -14.86 -7.50 -0.12
CA ARG A 299 -14.90 -6.71 -1.35
C ARG A 299 -13.55 -6.08 -1.59
N LEU A 300 -13.13 -5.99 -2.85
CA LEU A 300 -11.88 -5.40 -3.27
C LEU A 300 -12.10 -4.40 -4.40
N ILE A 301 -11.53 -3.23 -4.28
CA ILE A 301 -11.41 -2.28 -5.39
C ILE A 301 -9.95 -1.85 -5.54
N VAL A 302 -9.43 -1.93 -6.76
CA VAL A 302 -8.08 -1.49 -7.10
C VAL A 302 -8.13 -0.56 -8.31
N GLY A 303 -7.77 0.70 -8.09
CA GLY A 303 -7.70 1.71 -9.15
C GLY A 303 -6.27 2.02 -9.57
N PRO A 304 -6.06 2.95 -10.54
CA PRO A 304 -4.73 3.34 -11.00
C PRO A 304 -4.05 4.35 -10.04
N TRP A 305 -4.35 4.27 -8.75
CA TRP A 305 -3.98 5.27 -7.75
C TRP A 305 -2.66 4.93 -7.04
N THR A 306 -2.09 5.96 -6.42
CA THR A 306 -0.98 5.86 -5.46
C THR A 306 -1.51 5.68 -4.04
N HIS A 307 -0.68 5.91 -3.01
CA HIS A 307 -1.07 5.83 -1.59
C HIS A 307 -2.08 6.93 -1.16
N ALA A 308 -2.44 7.84 -2.04
CA ALA A 308 -3.42 8.88 -1.76
C ALA A 308 -4.86 8.36 -1.94
N ARG A 309 -5.79 8.84 -1.10
CA ARG A 309 -7.21 8.52 -1.26
C ARG A 309 -7.75 9.11 -2.58
N PRO A 310 -8.36 8.30 -3.44
CA PRO A 310 -8.93 8.80 -4.70
C PRO A 310 -10.16 9.69 -4.44
N THR A 311 -10.34 10.66 -5.33
CA THR A 311 -11.53 11.52 -5.41
C THR A 311 -12.11 11.42 -6.82
N SER A 312 -13.33 11.93 -7.02
CA SER A 312 -13.97 11.98 -8.34
C SER A 312 -13.13 12.72 -9.41
N ASN A 313 -12.21 13.58 -9.00
CA ASN A 313 -11.33 14.33 -9.89
C ASN A 313 -9.95 13.67 -10.11
N THR A 314 -9.68 12.52 -9.49
CA THR A 314 -8.38 11.83 -9.60
C THR A 314 -8.28 11.12 -10.93
N ARG A 315 -7.67 11.72 -11.93
CA ARG A 315 -7.48 11.14 -13.27
C ARG A 315 -6.02 11.03 -13.70
N ARG A 316 -5.17 11.95 -13.24
CA ARG A 316 -3.75 11.97 -13.59
C ARG A 316 -2.91 11.38 -12.45
N ILE A 317 -2.11 10.37 -12.77
CA ILE A 317 -1.20 9.70 -11.85
C ILE A 317 0.19 9.68 -12.50
N GLY A 318 1.17 10.29 -11.84
CA GLY A 318 2.49 10.47 -12.45
C GLY A 318 2.38 11.15 -13.82
N ASP A 319 2.98 10.53 -14.82
CA ASP A 319 3.02 11.05 -16.19
C ASP A 319 1.80 10.63 -17.04
N VAL A 320 0.88 9.84 -16.48
CA VAL A 320 -0.25 9.26 -17.22
C VAL A 320 -1.57 9.90 -16.83
N ASP A 321 -2.37 10.28 -17.84
CA ASP A 321 -3.78 10.62 -17.71
C ASP A 321 -4.61 9.35 -18.02
N TYR A 322 -5.25 8.79 -17.00
CA TYR A 322 -6.09 7.59 -17.12
C TYR A 322 -7.53 7.89 -17.52
N GLY A 323 -7.86 9.16 -17.79
CA GLY A 323 -9.21 9.59 -18.14
C GLY A 323 -10.13 9.80 -16.94
N GLU A 324 -11.37 10.17 -17.25
CA GLU A 324 -12.38 10.50 -16.22
C GLU A 324 -12.79 9.28 -15.38
N GLU A 325 -12.78 8.10 -15.97
CA GLU A 325 -13.14 6.85 -15.28
C GLU A 325 -12.15 6.48 -14.17
N ALA A 326 -10.93 7.02 -14.17
CA ALA A 326 -9.98 6.85 -13.07
C ALA A 326 -10.40 7.62 -11.80
N GLY A 327 -11.25 8.64 -11.96
CA GLY A 327 -11.88 9.35 -10.85
C GLY A 327 -12.83 8.43 -10.09
N PHE A 328 -12.77 8.48 -8.76
CA PHE A 328 -13.56 7.59 -7.94
C PHE A 328 -14.02 8.25 -6.63
N ASP A 329 -15.33 8.23 -6.38
CA ASP A 329 -15.90 8.73 -5.12
C ASP A 329 -15.85 7.64 -4.05
N SER A 330 -14.69 7.54 -3.40
CA SER A 330 -14.47 6.58 -2.32
C SER A 330 -15.30 6.88 -1.06
N GLU A 331 -15.76 8.12 -0.90
CA GLU A 331 -16.62 8.51 0.23
C GLU A 331 -18.06 8.02 0.02
N ALA A 332 -18.61 8.21 -1.18
CA ALA A 332 -19.93 7.69 -1.52
C ALA A 332 -19.98 6.15 -1.40
N LEU A 333 -18.92 5.46 -1.84
CA LEU A 333 -18.81 4.02 -1.66
C LEU A 333 -18.79 3.63 -0.17
N MET A 334 -18.01 4.32 0.65
CA MET A 334 -17.90 4.05 2.09
C MET A 334 -19.25 4.29 2.80
N VAL A 335 -19.96 5.38 2.48
CA VAL A 335 -21.30 5.67 3.01
C VAL A 335 -22.28 4.57 2.60
N SER A 336 -22.28 4.13 1.34
CA SER A 336 -23.14 3.03 0.86
C SER A 336 -22.84 1.72 1.60
N TRP A 337 -21.57 1.37 1.76
CA TRP A 337 -21.11 0.19 2.48
C TRP A 337 -21.62 0.17 3.92
N PHE A 338 -21.41 1.27 4.66
CA PHE A 338 -21.82 1.33 6.07
C PHE A 338 -23.34 1.46 6.25
N ARG A 339 -24.06 2.12 5.34
CA ARG A 339 -25.53 2.10 5.37
C ARG A 339 -26.09 0.69 5.21
N HIS A 340 -25.49 -0.12 4.36
CA HIS A 340 -25.90 -1.52 4.21
C HIS A 340 -25.67 -2.31 5.51
N TRP A 341 -24.45 -2.30 6.05
CA TRP A 341 -24.11 -3.14 7.19
C TRP A 341 -24.61 -2.64 8.55
N LEU A 342 -24.72 -1.34 8.71
CA LEU A 342 -25.17 -0.69 9.95
C LEU A 342 -26.64 -0.29 9.89
N GLY A 343 -27.38 -0.59 8.82
CA GLY A 343 -28.80 -0.24 8.62
C GLY A 343 -29.83 -1.09 9.40
N GLY A 344 -29.41 -1.97 10.31
CA GLY A 344 -30.30 -2.81 11.10
C GLY A 344 -30.92 -3.95 10.30
N ALA A 345 -32.24 -4.15 10.39
CA ALA A 345 -32.96 -5.27 9.75
C ALA A 345 -32.82 -5.30 8.21
N ALA A 346 -32.54 -4.15 7.59
CA ALA A 346 -32.27 -4.07 6.14
C ALA A 346 -30.95 -4.71 5.73
N ALA A 347 -30.02 -4.99 6.67
CA ALA A 347 -28.71 -5.58 6.45
C ALA A 347 -28.69 -7.12 6.33
N ALA A 348 -29.83 -7.74 6.01
CA ALA A 348 -29.99 -9.20 6.08
C ALA A 348 -29.32 -9.97 4.93
N GLY A 349 -28.84 -9.32 3.88
CA GLY A 349 -28.24 -9.95 2.69
C GLY A 349 -26.77 -9.61 2.47
N ASP A 350 -26.17 -10.21 1.44
CA ASP A 350 -24.84 -9.86 0.98
C ASP A 350 -24.85 -8.45 0.35
N TYR A 351 -23.70 -7.75 0.42
CA TYR A 351 -23.59 -6.42 -0.20
C TYR A 351 -23.73 -6.53 -1.73
N PRO A 352 -24.61 -5.71 -2.36
CA PRO A 352 -24.97 -5.87 -3.77
C PRO A 352 -23.91 -5.29 -4.72
N SER A 353 -22.69 -5.82 -4.67
CA SER A 353 -21.63 -5.50 -5.62
C SER A 353 -20.79 -6.72 -5.93
N PRO A 354 -20.13 -6.76 -7.09
CA PRO A 354 -19.14 -7.79 -7.39
C PRO A 354 -18.06 -7.87 -6.31
N PRO A 355 -17.51 -9.08 -6.05
CA PRO A 355 -16.47 -9.23 -5.04
C PRO A 355 -15.19 -8.42 -5.32
N VAL A 356 -14.86 -8.24 -6.59
CA VAL A 356 -13.64 -7.56 -7.03
C VAL A 356 -13.95 -6.58 -8.14
N ARG A 357 -13.40 -5.38 -8.06
CA ARG A 357 -13.46 -4.37 -9.11
C ARG A 357 -12.04 -3.83 -9.39
N LEU A 358 -11.58 -3.98 -10.62
CA LEU A 358 -10.23 -3.63 -11.05
C LEU A 358 -10.28 -2.56 -12.14
N PHE A 359 -9.45 -1.53 -12.02
CA PHE A 359 -9.16 -0.65 -13.13
C PHE A 359 -8.09 -1.28 -14.01
N VAL A 360 -8.43 -1.60 -15.24
CA VAL A 360 -7.51 -2.20 -16.22
C VAL A 360 -6.84 -1.08 -16.99
N MET A 361 -5.56 -0.85 -16.67
CA MET A 361 -4.71 0.16 -17.31
C MET A 361 -4.43 -0.22 -18.78
N GLY A 362 -4.06 0.74 -19.60
CA GLY A 362 -3.89 0.58 -21.05
C GLY A 362 -5.22 0.74 -21.80
N GLU A 363 -6.26 0.01 -21.43
CA GLU A 363 -7.63 0.25 -21.88
C GLU A 363 -8.36 1.29 -21.03
N ASN A 364 -7.85 1.59 -19.85
CA ASN A 364 -8.33 2.60 -18.92
C ASN A 364 -9.81 2.47 -18.58
N ARG A 365 -10.24 1.27 -18.20
CA ARG A 365 -11.64 0.99 -17.83
C ARG A 365 -11.77 0.11 -16.61
N TRP A 366 -12.86 0.25 -15.90
CA TRP A 366 -13.23 -0.64 -14.80
C TRP A 366 -13.74 -1.99 -15.30
N ARG A 367 -13.40 -3.04 -14.56
CA ARG A 367 -13.88 -4.38 -14.79
C ARG A 367 -14.24 -5.07 -13.47
N ASP A 368 -15.41 -5.69 -13.46
CA ASP A 368 -15.89 -6.47 -12.34
C ASP A 368 -15.47 -7.93 -12.48
N GLU A 369 -14.95 -8.50 -11.38
CA GLU A 369 -14.40 -9.85 -11.32
C GLU A 369 -14.97 -10.61 -10.11
N GLN A 370 -14.90 -11.95 -10.17
CA GLN A 370 -15.41 -12.80 -9.11
C GLN A 370 -14.37 -13.16 -8.06
N GLU A 371 -13.09 -12.98 -8.37
CA GLU A 371 -11.98 -13.42 -7.54
C GLU A 371 -10.68 -12.65 -7.82
N TRP A 372 -9.75 -12.74 -6.89
CA TRP A 372 -8.37 -12.32 -7.04
C TRP A 372 -7.46 -13.33 -6.33
N PRO A 373 -6.33 -13.82 -6.93
CA PRO A 373 -5.98 -13.66 -8.36
C PRO A 373 -7.01 -14.31 -9.29
N LEU A 374 -7.03 -13.91 -10.58
CA LEU A 374 -7.96 -14.44 -11.56
C LEU A 374 -7.60 -15.89 -11.94
N ALA A 375 -8.46 -16.86 -11.66
CA ALA A 375 -8.21 -18.28 -11.99
C ALA A 375 -8.03 -18.54 -13.50
N ARG A 376 -8.63 -17.70 -14.36
CA ARG A 376 -8.48 -17.81 -15.82
C ARG A 376 -7.16 -17.25 -16.34
N ALA A 377 -6.39 -16.51 -15.54
CA ALA A 377 -5.07 -16.04 -15.94
C ALA A 377 -4.11 -17.22 -16.10
N ARG A 378 -3.39 -17.25 -17.21
CA ARG A 378 -2.42 -18.31 -17.52
C ARG A 378 -1.01 -17.81 -17.26
N SER A 379 -0.25 -18.59 -16.51
CA SER A 379 1.19 -18.32 -16.32
C SER A 379 1.90 -18.41 -17.68
N THR A 380 2.41 -17.27 -18.14
CA THR A 380 3.07 -17.14 -19.45
C THR A 380 4.49 -16.66 -19.24
N THR A 381 5.44 -17.31 -19.87
CA THR A 381 6.88 -17.09 -19.69
C THR A 381 7.46 -16.31 -20.86
N LEU A 382 8.25 -15.27 -20.55
CA LEU A 382 9.16 -14.59 -21.45
C LEU A 382 10.61 -14.82 -20.97
N HIS A 383 11.44 -15.42 -21.79
CA HIS A 383 12.86 -15.69 -21.47
C HIS A 383 13.72 -14.47 -21.74
N LEU A 384 14.64 -14.18 -20.81
CA LEU A 384 15.67 -13.18 -21.03
C LEU A 384 16.69 -13.71 -22.03
N ALA A 385 17.12 -12.88 -22.95
CA ALA A 385 18.16 -13.17 -23.95
C ALA A 385 18.91 -11.90 -24.33
N SER A 386 20.19 -12.04 -24.67
CA SER A 386 21.01 -10.96 -25.22
C SER A 386 22.19 -11.53 -26.00
N ASP A 387 22.96 -10.66 -26.60
CA ASP A 387 24.28 -10.98 -27.17
C ASP A 387 25.43 -10.45 -26.28
N GLY A 388 25.16 -10.30 -24.93
CA GLY A 388 26.12 -9.88 -23.91
C GLY A 388 26.18 -8.36 -23.67
N SER A 389 25.16 -7.61 -24.11
CA SER A 389 25.10 -6.14 -23.99
C SER A 389 23.66 -5.67 -23.76
N ALA A 390 22.99 -6.20 -22.74
CA ALA A 390 21.65 -5.74 -22.35
C ALA A 390 21.67 -4.41 -21.55
N ASN A 391 22.83 -3.84 -21.29
CA ASN A 391 22.99 -2.55 -20.61
C ASN A 391 22.34 -1.44 -21.43
N THR A 392 21.53 -0.61 -20.79
CA THR A 392 20.74 0.47 -21.35
C THR A 392 19.65 0.05 -22.36
N ALA A 393 18.71 0.95 -22.65
CA ALA A 393 17.67 0.71 -23.67
C ALA A 393 18.22 0.60 -25.09
N ALA A 394 19.44 1.09 -25.35
CA ALA A 394 20.13 0.97 -26.63
C ALA A 394 20.89 -0.37 -26.81
N GLY A 395 20.91 -1.20 -25.76
CA GLY A 395 21.53 -2.51 -25.77
C GLY A 395 20.75 -3.55 -26.58
N ASN A 396 21.19 -4.80 -26.49
CA ASN A 396 20.60 -5.92 -27.25
C ASN A 396 19.78 -6.89 -26.41
N GLY A 397 19.32 -6.47 -25.20
CA GLY A 397 18.48 -7.28 -24.33
C GLY A 397 17.10 -7.54 -24.93
N ARG A 398 16.68 -8.79 -24.94
CA ARG A 398 15.41 -9.25 -25.52
C ARG A 398 14.60 -10.06 -24.50
N LEU A 399 13.28 -9.91 -24.53
CA LEU A 399 12.32 -10.83 -23.94
C LEU A 399 11.74 -11.70 -25.07
N ALA A 400 12.00 -12.99 -25.00
CA ALA A 400 11.64 -13.95 -26.05
C ALA A 400 10.66 -15.00 -25.53
N TRP A 401 9.70 -15.42 -26.37
CA TRP A 401 8.75 -16.50 -26.04
C TRP A 401 9.41 -17.87 -25.95
N HIS A 402 10.58 -18.04 -26.53
CA HIS A 402 11.32 -19.29 -26.54
C HIS A 402 12.74 -19.07 -26.01
N LEU A 403 13.22 -20.04 -25.27
CA LEU A 403 14.59 -20.02 -24.75
C LEU A 403 15.59 -20.12 -25.91
N ALA A 404 16.51 -19.14 -25.99
CA ALA A 404 17.58 -19.15 -26.97
C ALA A 404 18.68 -20.13 -26.57
N ALA A 405 19.23 -20.88 -27.53
CA ALA A 405 20.40 -21.71 -27.28
C ALA A 405 21.67 -20.86 -27.25
N GLY A 406 22.56 -21.11 -26.24
CA GLY A 406 23.93 -20.59 -26.23
C GLY A 406 24.09 -19.08 -26.01
N ALA A 407 23.20 -18.46 -25.25
CA ALA A 407 23.26 -17.02 -24.98
C ALA A 407 24.43 -16.61 -24.06
N PRO A 408 25.21 -15.54 -24.38
CA PRO A 408 26.19 -14.98 -23.48
C PRO A 408 25.52 -14.30 -22.29
N THR A 409 26.28 -14.09 -21.19
CA THR A 409 25.81 -13.42 -19.99
C THR A 409 25.86 -11.90 -20.12
N ASP A 410 24.98 -11.17 -19.45
CA ASP A 410 25.05 -9.73 -19.28
C ASP A 410 25.73 -9.38 -17.95
N THR A 411 26.52 -8.31 -17.93
CA THR A 411 27.22 -7.88 -16.73
C THR A 411 27.02 -6.38 -16.50
N PHE A 412 26.95 -6.01 -15.22
CA PHE A 412 27.00 -4.60 -14.80
C PHE A 412 27.71 -4.45 -13.48
N THR A 413 28.08 -3.22 -13.16
CA THR A 413 28.72 -2.88 -11.90
C THR A 413 27.73 -2.12 -11.03
N TYR A 414 27.49 -2.60 -9.82
CA TYR A 414 26.75 -1.88 -8.79
C TYR A 414 27.73 -1.21 -7.83
N ASP A 415 27.67 0.12 -7.75
CA ASP A 415 28.38 0.95 -6.78
C ASP A 415 27.37 1.57 -5.79
N PRO A 416 27.45 1.23 -4.49
CA PRO A 416 26.55 1.80 -3.49
C PRO A 416 26.69 3.34 -3.31
N HIS A 417 27.74 3.97 -3.83
CA HIS A 417 27.86 5.44 -3.83
C HIS A 417 26.99 6.11 -4.91
N THR A 418 26.67 5.38 -5.98
CA THR A 418 25.88 5.89 -7.10
C THR A 418 24.67 4.99 -7.43
N PRO A 419 23.81 4.68 -6.45
CA PRO A 419 22.73 3.72 -6.63
C PRO A 419 21.74 4.18 -7.71
N VAL A 420 21.04 3.22 -8.33
CA VAL A 420 19.93 3.52 -9.24
C VAL A 420 18.82 4.21 -8.45
N PRO A 421 18.39 5.41 -8.87
CA PRO A 421 17.36 6.15 -8.14
C PRO A 421 15.98 5.53 -8.31
N THR A 422 15.09 5.76 -7.34
CA THR A 422 13.69 5.33 -7.40
C THR A 422 12.91 5.95 -8.56
N GLY A 423 13.38 7.08 -9.08
CA GLY A 423 12.71 7.87 -10.10
C GLY A 423 11.99 9.08 -9.53
N THR A 424 11.25 9.80 -10.38
CA THR A 424 10.68 11.11 -10.08
C THR A 424 9.42 11.07 -9.18
N ALA A 425 8.81 9.90 -9.00
CA ALA A 425 7.59 9.75 -8.20
C ALA A 425 7.79 9.92 -6.69
N GLY A 426 9.04 10.05 -6.25
CA GLY A 426 9.40 10.11 -4.83
C GLY A 426 9.48 8.72 -4.18
N ALA A 427 10.09 8.68 -3.00
CA ALA A 427 10.44 7.42 -2.35
C ALA A 427 9.23 6.63 -1.79
N TYR A 428 8.14 7.31 -1.45
CA TYR A 428 6.93 6.70 -0.86
C TYR A 428 5.93 6.16 -1.87
N SER A 429 5.92 6.66 -3.10
CA SER A 429 4.91 6.31 -4.08
C SER A 429 5.54 5.66 -5.29
N ARG A 430 4.97 4.55 -5.72
CA ARG A 430 5.13 4.13 -7.10
C ARG A 430 4.30 5.08 -7.97
N ALA A 431 4.68 5.28 -9.21
CA ALA A 431 3.85 5.97 -10.20
C ALA A 431 4.29 5.55 -11.60
N PRO A 432 3.44 5.68 -12.59
CA PRO A 432 3.77 5.39 -13.98
C PRO A 432 4.65 6.50 -14.58
N THR A 433 5.88 6.60 -14.06
CA THR A 433 6.87 7.57 -14.54
C THR A 433 7.63 7.01 -15.73
N ASP A 434 8.09 7.92 -16.60
CA ASP A 434 8.91 7.57 -17.76
C ASP A 434 10.29 7.10 -17.32
N GLN A 435 10.69 5.92 -17.77
CA GLN A 435 11.93 5.26 -17.37
C GLN A 435 13.12 5.57 -18.27
N ARG A 436 12.94 6.27 -19.39
CA ARG A 436 13.98 6.51 -20.41
C ARG A 436 15.27 7.10 -19.85
N ASP A 437 15.20 7.92 -18.81
CA ASP A 437 16.41 8.47 -18.18
C ASP A 437 17.16 7.42 -17.34
N LEU A 438 16.45 6.54 -16.64
CA LEU A 438 17.05 5.42 -15.92
C LEU A 438 17.64 4.38 -16.87
N GLU A 439 16.97 4.12 -17.97
CA GLU A 439 17.37 3.18 -19.01
C GLU A 439 18.63 3.59 -19.77
N ARG A 440 19.17 4.79 -19.56
CA ARG A 440 20.49 5.22 -20.07
C ARG A 440 21.66 4.80 -19.20
N ARG A 441 21.40 4.32 -18.00
CA ARG A 441 22.43 3.93 -17.05
C ARG A 441 23.03 2.58 -17.43
N GLY A 442 24.37 2.48 -17.37
CA GLY A 442 25.08 1.23 -17.66
C GLY A 442 24.92 0.14 -16.60
N ASP A 443 24.37 0.50 -15.42
CA ASP A 443 24.05 -0.42 -14.32
C ASP A 443 22.56 -0.83 -14.29
N VAL A 444 21.82 -0.57 -15.37
CA VAL A 444 20.46 -1.05 -15.61
C VAL A 444 20.48 -1.91 -16.87
N LEU A 445 20.17 -3.20 -16.71
CA LEU A 445 19.94 -4.12 -17.83
C LEU A 445 18.51 -3.97 -18.31
N VAL A 446 18.30 -3.86 -19.62
CA VAL A 446 17.01 -3.61 -20.26
C VAL A 446 16.70 -4.71 -21.26
N TYR A 447 15.62 -5.47 -21.01
CA TYR A 447 15.16 -6.54 -21.88
C TYR A 447 13.79 -6.18 -22.43
N SER A 448 13.63 -6.12 -23.76
CA SER A 448 12.37 -5.74 -24.43
C SER A 448 11.87 -6.83 -25.36
N SER A 449 10.55 -7.04 -25.39
CA SER A 449 9.93 -7.87 -26.41
C SER A 449 10.01 -7.21 -27.80
N ALA A 450 9.74 -7.97 -28.87
CA ALA A 450 9.31 -7.38 -30.12
C ALA A 450 8.03 -6.54 -29.89
N PRO A 451 7.69 -5.59 -30.79
CA PRO A 451 6.35 -5.00 -30.77
C PRO A 451 5.30 -6.10 -30.79
N LEU A 452 4.26 -5.94 -29.98
CA LEU A 452 3.17 -6.91 -29.92
C LEU A 452 2.26 -6.78 -31.15
N ASP A 453 1.98 -7.89 -31.81
CA ASP A 453 1.06 -7.92 -32.96
C ASP A 453 -0.40 -7.72 -32.52
N ALA A 454 -0.73 -8.12 -31.30
CA ALA A 454 -2.06 -8.01 -30.69
C ALA A 454 -1.95 -7.58 -29.23
N PRO A 455 -3.02 -7.00 -28.65
CA PRO A 455 -3.00 -6.62 -27.24
C PRO A 455 -2.74 -7.83 -26.33
N LEU A 456 -1.87 -7.64 -25.33
CA LEU A 456 -1.54 -8.63 -24.28
C LEU A 456 -2.09 -8.14 -22.94
N GLU A 457 -3.06 -8.87 -22.41
CA GLU A 457 -3.68 -8.54 -21.13
C GLU A 457 -2.98 -9.27 -19.98
N VAL A 458 -2.43 -8.52 -19.04
CA VAL A 458 -1.69 -9.03 -17.87
C VAL A 458 -2.40 -8.58 -16.60
N ILE A 459 -3.02 -9.51 -15.85
CA ILE A 459 -3.73 -9.21 -14.61
C ILE A 459 -3.37 -10.25 -13.55
N GLY A 460 -2.65 -9.82 -12.53
CA GLY A 460 -2.23 -10.67 -11.44
C GLY A 460 -0.82 -10.38 -10.94
N PRO A 461 -0.26 -11.27 -10.10
CA PRO A 461 1.11 -11.18 -9.61
C PRO A 461 2.13 -11.47 -10.71
N VAL A 462 3.18 -10.65 -10.76
CA VAL A 462 4.30 -10.76 -11.70
C VAL A 462 5.54 -11.28 -10.98
N THR A 463 6.25 -12.22 -11.58
CA THR A 463 7.44 -12.82 -10.98
C THR A 463 8.61 -12.80 -11.97
N LEU A 464 9.80 -12.46 -11.49
CA LEU A 464 11.06 -12.68 -12.22
C LEU A 464 11.82 -13.85 -11.57
N VAL A 465 12.10 -14.90 -12.32
CA VAL A 465 13.08 -15.91 -11.95
C VAL A 465 14.38 -15.53 -12.61
N LEU A 466 15.33 -15.05 -11.81
CA LEU A 466 16.61 -14.52 -12.25
C LEU A 466 17.75 -15.47 -11.86
N TRP A 467 18.51 -15.95 -12.81
CA TRP A 467 19.79 -16.59 -12.56
C TRP A 467 20.89 -15.53 -12.60
N ALA A 468 21.52 -15.30 -11.47
CA ALA A 468 22.55 -14.29 -11.36
C ALA A 468 23.71 -14.74 -10.45
N SER A 469 24.86 -14.10 -10.61
CA SER A 469 25.99 -14.21 -9.69
C SER A 469 26.55 -12.82 -9.39
N SER A 470 27.17 -12.68 -8.22
CA SER A 470 27.82 -11.44 -7.78
C SER A 470 29.27 -11.72 -7.39
N SER A 471 30.14 -10.74 -7.57
CA SER A 471 31.49 -10.77 -6.99
C SER A 471 31.48 -10.54 -5.47
N ALA A 472 30.34 -10.12 -4.90
CA ALA A 472 30.15 -9.84 -3.49
C ALA A 472 29.46 -11.02 -2.76
N ARG A 473 29.56 -10.99 -1.42
CA ARG A 473 28.90 -11.99 -0.55
C ARG A 473 27.44 -11.72 -0.31
N ASP A 474 26.98 -10.49 -0.52
CA ASP A 474 25.60 -10.08 -0.51
C ASP A 474 25.41 -8.92 -1.49
N THR A 475 24.20 -8.78 -2.01
CA THR A 475 23.79 -7.69 -2.92
C THR A 475 22.28 -7.70 -3.03
N ASP A 476 21.70 -6.74 -3.75
CA ASP A 476 20.28 -6.77 -4.08
C ASP A 476 20.10 -6.96 -5.59
N PHE A 477 18.97 -7.57 -5.99
CA PHE A 477 18.49 -7.55 -7.37
C PHE A 477 17.10 -6.94 -7.42
N THR A 478 16.92 -5.98 -8.33
CA THR A 478 15.63 -5.33 -8.58
C THR A 478 15.08 -5.74 -9.92
N ALA A 479 13.76 -5.73 -10.03
CA ALA A 479 13.05 -5.96 -11.26
C ALA A 479 11.94 -4.92 -11.42
N ARG A 480 11.78 -4.34 -12.63
CA ARG A 480 10.69 -3.43 -12.95
C ARG A 480 10.04 -3.82 -14.27
N LEU A 481 8.72 -3.98 -14.25
CA LEU A 481 7.91 -4.19 -15.44
C LEU A 481 7.52 -2.84 -16.02
N VAL A 482 7.75 -2.67 -17.32
CA VAL A 482 7.54 -1.42 -18.03
C VAL A 482 6.70 -1.67 -19.29
N ASP A 483 5.75 -0.80 -19.57
CA ASP A 483 5.01 -0.72 -20.83
C ASP A 483 5.66 0.33 -21.73
N VAL A 484 6.15 -0.08 -22.89
CA VAL A 484 6.79 0.82 -23.87
C VAL A 484 5.87 1.04 -25.04
N ALA A 485 5.40 2.28 -25.17
CA ALA A 485 4.55 2.71 -26.27
C ALA A 485 5.32 2.87 -27.60
N PRO A 486 4.64 2.89 -28.75
CA PRO A 486 5.29 3.04 -30.07
C PRO A 486 6.09 4.33 -30.24
N ASP A 487 5.75 5.39 -29.50
CA ASP A 487 6.50 6.66 -29.46
C ASP A 487 7.76 6.62 -28.56
N GLY A 488 8.02 5.46 -27.94
CA GLY A 488 9.16 5.23 -27.07
C GLY A 488 8.94 5.62 -25.61
N ALA A 489 7.78 6.14 -25.22
CA ALA A 489 7.46 6.40 -23.81
C ALA A 489 7.46 5.09 -23.03
N ALA A 490 8.31 5.00 -21.99
CA ALA A 490 8.55 3.80 -21.21
C ALA A 490 7.95 3.98 -19.80
N ARG A 491 6.78 3.40 -19.55
CA ARG A 491 6.02 3.63 -18.31
C ARG A 491 6.14 2.47 -17.33
N ALA A 492 6.66 2.74 -16.13
CA ALA A 492 6.71 1.76 -15.06
C ALA A 492 5.30 1.32 -14.65
N LEU A 493 5.08 0.01 -14.51
CA LEU A 493 3.83 -0.58 -14.04
C LEU A 493 3.95 -1.09 -12.60
N THR A 494 4.98 -1.86 -12.32
CA THR A 494 5.25 -2.41 -11.00
C THR A 494 6.73 -2.75 -10.87
N ASP A 495 7.23 -2.85 -9.63
CA ASP A 495 8.63 -3.18 -9.36
C ASP A 495 8.75 -4.04 -8.09
N GLY A 496 9.87 -4.75 -7.97
CA GLY A 496 10.22 -5.55 -6.83
C GLY A 496 11.73 -5.57 -6.58
N ILE A 497 12.10 -6.07 -5.41
CA ILE A 497 13.49 -6.19 -4.96
C ILE A 497 13.66 -7.47 -4.16
N LEU A 498 14.83 -8.10 -4.25
CA LEU A 498 15.22 -9.22 -3.41
C LEU A 498 16.67 -9.04 -2.96
N ARG A 499 16.89 -8.98 -1.65
CA ARG A 499 18.22 -9.03 -1.04
C ARG A 499 18.74 -10.46 -1.09
N ALA A 500 19.88 -10.67 -1.67
CA ALA A 500 20.41 -11.98 -2.04
C ALA A 500 20.51 -12.96 -0.86
N ARG A 501 20.84 -12.48 0.34
CA ARG A 501 20.89 -13.32 1.54
C ARG A 501 19.51 -13.91 1.93
N TYR A 502 18.41 -13.30 1.50
CA TYR A 502 17.04 -13.76 1.78
C TYR A 502 16.39 -14.55 0.63
N ARG A 503 17.18 -15.01 -0.37
CA ARG A 503 16.66 -15.80 -1.51
C ARG A 503 15.94 -17.09 -1.11
N GLY A 504 16.33 -17.68 0.03
CA GLY A 504 15.71 -18.90 0.58
C GLY A 504 14.52 -18.63 1.50
N GLY A 505 14.16 -17.37 1.72
CA GLY A 505 13.06 -16.97 2.60
C GLY A 505 13.46 -15.93 3.64
N ARG A 506 12.45 -15.45 4.37
CA ARG A 506 12.58 -14.28 5.25
C ARG A 506 13.11 -14.56 6.68
N THR A 507 13.31 -15.84 7.04
CA THR A 507 13.69 -16.24 8.42
C THR A 507 15.16 -16.54 8.59
N SER A 508 15.84 -17.00 7.53
CA SER A 508 17.21 -17.55 7.62
C SER A 508 18.07 -16.99 6.49
N PRO A 509 18.77 -15.88 6.73
CA PRO A 509 19.64 -15.28 5.71
C PRO A 509 20.87 -16.17 5.44
N GLU A 510 21.20 -16.33 4.16
CA GLU A 510 22.37 -17.07 3.70
C GLU A 510 23.18 -16.26 2.70
N LEU A 511 24.45 -15.99 2.99
CA LEU A 511 25.32 -15.22 2.10
C LEU A 511 25.61 -15.96 0.79
N LEU A 512 25.87 -15.20 -0.26
CA LEU A 512 26.31 -15.74 -1.55
C LEU A 512 27.72 -16.32 -1.49
N ARG A 513 27.98 -17.26 -2.39
CA ARG A 513 29.33 -17.64 -2.80
C ARG A 513 29.69 -16.79 -4.02
N PRO A 514 30.69 -15.90 -3.93
CA PRO A 514 31.05 -15.01 -5.03
C PRO A 514 31.28 -15.78 -6.34
N GLY A 515 30.73 -15.26 -7.44
CA GLY A 515 30.85 -15.81 -8.78
C GLY A 515 29.99 -17.04 -9.08
N VAL A 516 29.29 -17.63 -8.10
CA VAL A 516 28.48 -18.82 -8.31
C VAL A 516 27.09 -18.44 -8.82
N PRO A 517 26.64 -18.94 -9.99
CA PRO A 517 25.27 -18.75 -10.47
C PRO A 517 24.25 -19.25 -9.46
N THR A 518 23.28 -18.42 -9.13
CA THR A 518 22.25 -18.69 -8.12
C THR A 518 20.90 -18.23 -8.67
N GLU A 519 19.86 -19.00 -8.39
CA GLU A 519 18.48 -18.62 -8.75
C GLU A 519 17.88 -17.70 -7.70
N PHE A 520 17.23 -16.63 -8.17
CA PHE A 520 16.48 -15.65 -7.36
C PHE A 520 15.06 -15.56 -7.89
N THR A 521 14.08 -15.78 -7.02
CA THR A 521 12.66 -15.57 -7.36
C THR A 521 12.24 -14.22 -6.78
N ILE A 522 12.09 -13.22 -7.65
CA ILE A 522 11.77 -11.85 -7.27
C ILE A 522 10.26 -11.63 -7.47
N ASP A 523 9.55 -11.28 -6.39
CA ASP A 523 8.18 -10.75 -6.47
C ASP A 523 8.24 -9.34 -7.05
N VAL A 524 7.77 -9.15 -8.28
CA VAL A 524 7.74 -7.86 -8.97
C VAL A 524 6.46 -7.07 -8.60
N GLY A 525 5.60 -7.64 -7.76
CA GLY A 525 4.32 -7.07 -7.39
C GLY A 525 3.17 -7.52 -8.29
N ALA A 526 2.08 -6.76 -8.30
CA ALA A 526 0.88 -7.09 -9.07
C ALA A 526 0.46 -5.91 -9.95
N THR A 527 -0.23 -6.21 -11.06
CA THR A 527 -0.77 -5.20 -11.98
C THR A 527 -2.05 -5.69 -12.66
N ALA A 528 -2.80 -4.75 -13.23
CA ALA A 528 -3.80 -5.01 -14.28
C ALA A 528 -3.55 -4.03 -15.42
N ASN A 529 -2.94 -4.52 -16.48
CA ASN A 529 -2.58 -3.71 -17.66
C ASN A 529 -2.82 -4.47 -18.96
N VAL A 530 -3.26 -3.77 -19.97
CA VAL A 530 -3.26 -4.23 -21.36
C VAL A 530 -2.10 -3.54 -22.08
N PHE A 531 -1.08 -4.31 -22.42
CA PHE A 531 -0.09 -3.86 -23.39
C PHE A 531 -0.77 -3.83 -24.78
N LEU A 532 -0.94 -2.67 -25.36
CA LEU A 532 -1.65 -2.50 -26.62
C LEU A 532 -0.84 -3.06 -27.81
N ALA A 533 -1.50 -3.29 -28.95
CA ALA A 533 -0.79 -3.64 -30.18
C ALA A 533 0.25 -2.56 -30.53
N GLY A 534 1.43 -2.97 -30.97
CA GLY A 534 2.58 -2.10 -31.23
C GLY A 534 3.39 -1.73 -29.98
N HIS A 535 2.87 -1.91 -28.76
CA HIS A 535 3.63 -1.74 -27.52
C HIS A 535 4.64 -2.88 -27.33
N ARG A 536 5.55 -2.69 -26.38
CA ARG A 536 6.50 -3.74 -25.97
C ARG A 536 6.40 -3.99 -24.47
N VAL A 537 6.48 -5.24 -24.07
CA VAL A 537 6.79 -5.61 -22.69
C VAL A 537 8.27 -5.37 -22.47
N ARG A 538 8.62 -4.65 -21.40
CA ARG A 538 10.02 -4.42 -21.01
C ARG A 538 10.24 -4.77 -19.56
N LEU A 539 11.41 -5.32 -19.28
CA LEU A 539 11.91 -5.63 -17.95
C LEU A 539 13.24 -4.89 -17.75
N GLU A 540 13.33 -4.14 -16.65
CA GLU A 540 14.57 -3.58 -16.16
C GLU A 540 15.09 -4.42 -14.99
N VAL A 541 16.42 -4.68 -14.95
CA VAL A 541 17.10 -5.39 -13.87
C VAL A 541 18.29 -4.57 -13.41
N SER A 542 18.41 -4.34 -12.09
CA SER A 542 19.54 -3.67 -11.49
C SER A 542 19.80 -4.17 -10.06
N SER A 543 20.64 -3.48 -9.27
CA SER A 543 20.95 -3.87 -7.88
C SER A 543 20.58 -2.82 -6.85
N SER A 544 19.76 -1.84 -7.19
CA SER A 544 19.31 -0.81 -6.24
C SER A 544 18.06 -0.08 -6.72
N ASN A 545 17.34 0.52 -5.77
CA ASN A 545 16.16 1.38 -6.00
C ASN A 545 16.11 2.39 -4.83
N PHE A 546 17.07 3.33 -4.84
CA PHE A 546 17.32 4.26 -3.75
C PHE A 546 16.62 5.62 -3.98
N PRO A 547 16.07 6.27 -2.97
CA PRO A 547 16.08 5.93 -1.56
C PRO A 547 14.82 5.17 -1.08
N ARG A 548 14.00 4.56 -1.97
CA ARG A 548 12.90 3.73 -1.52
C ARG A 548 13.42 2.61 -0.63
N PHE A 549 14.40 1.86 -1.10
CA PHE A 549 15.11 0.87 -0.32
C PHE A 549 16.50 1.35 0.07
N ASP A 550 17.04 0.80 1.15
CA ASP A 550 18.41 1.05 1.56
C ASP A 550 19.40 0.54 0.50
N ARG A 551 20.59 1.11 0.51
CA ARG A 551 21.69 0.65 -0.33
C ARG A 551 22.33 -0.58 0.30
N ASN A 552 22.35 -1.71 -0.40
CA ASN A 552 23.14 -2.84 0.08
C ASN A 552 24.64 -2.49 -0.01
N PRO A 553 25.39 -2.54 1.11
CA PRO A 553 26.82 -2.27 1.10
C PRO A 553 27.66 -3.32 0.37
N ASN A 554 27.10 -4.46 -0.04
CA ASN A 554 27.73 -5.62 -0.70
C ASN A 554 28.76 -6.39 0.17
N THR A 555 29.02 -5.98 1.39
CA THR A 555 30.05 -6.59 2.25
C THR A 555 29.63 -7.95 2.83
N GLY A 556 28.33 -8.16 2.99
CA GLY A 556 27.79 -9.31 3.72
C GLY A 556 27.89 -9.20 5.25
N ALA A 557 28.24 -8.03 5.77
CA ALA A 557 28.24 -7.73 7.20
C ALA A 557 26.82 -7.78 7.82
N PRO A 558 26.69 -7.74 9.15
CA PRO A 558 25.38 -7.62 9.80
C PRO A 558 24.62 -6.38 9.32
N PHE A 559 23.31 -6.53 9.16
CA PHE A 559 22.46 -5.45 8.66
C PHE A 559 22.50 -4.21 9.59
N ALA A 560 22.44 -3.04 9.01
CA ALA A 560 22.36 -1.72 9.63
C ALA A 560 23.61 -1.21 10.35
N THR A 561 24.61 -2.05 10.63
CA THR A 561 25.79 -1.66 11.43
C THR A 561 27.06 -1.42 10.58
N ASP A 562 26.98 -1.66 9.27
CA ASP A 562 28.12 -1.55 8.37
C ASP A 562 28.21 -0.17 7.73
N SER A 563 29.38 0.48 7.88
CA SER A 563 29.72 1.74 7.24
C SER A 563 30.57 1.57 5.98
N ALA A 564 31.19 0.40 5.79
CA ALA A 564 31.97 0.09 4.60
C ALA A 564 31.04 -0.26 3.43
N VAL A 565 31.44 0.11 2.23
CA VAL A 565 30.76 -0.26 0.98
C VAL A 565 31.75 -0.87 0.01
N VAL A 566 31.29 -1.84 -0.78
CA VAL A 566 32.09 -2.52 -1.79
C VAL A 566 31.36 -2.49 -3.12
N THR A 567 32.04 -2.07 -4.16
CA THR A 567 31.52 -2.19 -5.54
C THR A 567 31.45 -3.66 -5.94
N ALA A 568 30.32 -4.08 -6.52
CA ALA A 568 30.10 -5.46 -6.93
C ALA A 568 29.87 -5.57 -8.44
N ARG A 569 30.50 -6.56 -9.07
CA ARG A 569 30.19 -6.95 -10.45
C ARG A 569 29.10 -8.00 -10.42
N GLN A 570 28.00 -7.71 -11.10
CA GLN A 570 26.86 -8.60 -11.26
C GLN A 570 26.91 -9.27 -12.62
N THR A 571 26.50 -10.53 -12.69
CA THR A 571 26.36 -11.28 -13.93
C THR A 571 24.97 -11.90 -13.99
N VAL A 572 24.20 -11.62 -15.04
CA VAL A 572 22.89 -12.21 -15.31
C VAL A 572 23.05 -13.30 -16.35
N TRP A 573 22.55 -14.50 -16.03
CA TRP A 573 22.61 -15.70 -16.83
C TRP A 573 21.27 -15.93 -17.52
N HIS A 574 21.30 -16.32 -18.81
CA HIS A 574 20.11 -16.65 -19.57
C HIS A 574 20.34 -17.79 -20.55
N SER A 575 21.21 -18.73 -20.19
CA SER A 575 21.48 -19.95 -20.94
C SER A 575 20.44 -21.05 -20.65
N VAL A 576 20.48 -22.15 -21.40
CA VAL A 576 19.64 -23.32 -21.14
C VAL A 576 19.84 -23.89 -19.72
N ALA A 577 21.07 -23.85 -19.20
CA ALA A 577 21.38 -24.30 -17.84
C ALA A 577 20.91 -23.32 -16.75
N HIS A 578 20.81 -22.03 -17.07
CA HIS A 578 20.44 -20.96 -16.14
C HIS A 578 19.39 -20.02 -16.80
N PRO A 579 18.13 -20.49 -16.96
CA PRO A 579 17.12 -19.81 -17.75
C PRO A 579 16.43 -18.69 -16.97
N SER A 580 16.97 -17.47 -17.02
CA SER A 580 16.27 -16.30 -16.48
C SER A 580 15.00 -16.02 -17.29
N ARG A 581 13.88 -15.76 -16.56
CA ARG A 581 12.57 -15.61 -17.19
C ARG A 581 11.62 -14.72 -16.39
N LEU A 582 10.88 -13.90 -17.10
CA LEU A 582 9.75 -13.13 -16.60
C LEU A 582 8.48 -13.97 -16.73
N VAL A 583 7.72 -14.10 -15.65
CA VAL A 583 6.45 -14.85 -15.60
C VAL A 583 5.30 -13.87 -15.43
N LEU A 584 4.41 -13.84 -16.39
CA LEU A 584 3.25 -12.94 -16.46
C LEU A 584 1.94 -13.71 -16.35
N PRO A 585 0.96 -13.22 -15.56
CA PRO A 585 -0.40 -13.75 -15.49
C PRO A 585 -1.22 -13.22 -16.68
N VAL A 586 -1.14 -13.89 -17.82
CA VAL A 586 -1.84 -13.47 -19.06
C VAL A 586 -3.29 -13.94 -19.03
N VAL A 587 -4.22 -13.03 -19.23
CA VAL A 587 -5.65 -13.33 -19.33
C VAL A 587 -5.99 -13.56 -20.80
N PRO A 588 -6.52 -14.75 -21.18
CA PRO A 588 -6.99 -14.99 -22.54
C PRO A 588 -8.11 -14.03 -22.94
N ARG A 589 -8.03 -13.48 -24.15
CA ARG A 589 -9.04 -12.61 -24.77
C ARG A 589 -9.92 -13.37 -25.73
#